data_6594287adedbe1cecb80f6a3cb5fb2c3
#
_entry.id   6594287adedbe1cecb80f6a3cb5fb2c3
#
_cell.length_a   1.000
_cell.length_b   1.000
_cell.length_c   1.000
_cell.angle_alpha   90.00
_cell.angle_beta   90.00
_cell.angle_gamma   90.00
#
_symmetry.space_group_name_H-M   'P 1'
#
loop_
_entity.id
_entity.type
_entity.pdbx_description
1 polymer ?
#
loop_
_entity_poly.entity_id
_entity_poly.type
_entity_poly.pdbx_seq_one_letter_code
_entity_poly.pdbx_strand_id
1 'polypeptide(L)'
;TMDAITIIQDLDSPMIKNTIPGNGGRYNQQGFNKISIQVEDYLSGIESTESSFDLLLNEKILYPSYQPIKKIISYNFEKPLKKGSHKIEFKVRDRMNNESSETIYFSII
;
A
#
# COMPACT_ATOMS: atom_id res chain seq x y z
N THR A 1 -21.58 -14.64 27.41
CA THR A 1 -21.11 -14.19 27.01
C THR A 1 -20.16 -13.73 26.69
N MET A 2 -19.93 -13.71 26.50
CA MET A 2 -19.19 -13.37 26.19
C MET A 2 -18.63 -12.83 25.65
N ASP A 3 -18.58 -13.21 25.60
CA ASP A 3 -18.12 -12.67 25.04
C ASP A 3 -17.82 -11.70 24.39
N ALA A 4 -18.23 -11.59 24.15
CA ALA A 4 -18.30 -10.38 23.41
C ALA A 4 -17.18 -9.42 23.70
N ILE A 5 -16.62 -9.65 24.74
CA ILE A 5 -15.59 -8.78 25.18
C ILE A 5 -14.37 -8.77 24.35
N THR A 6 -14.14 -9.84 23.69
CA THR A 6 -13.00 -9.91 22.80
C THR A 6 -13.03 -8.85 21.73
N ILE A 7 -14.15 -8.21 21.59
CA ILE A 7 -14.28 -7.14 20.65
C ILE A 7 -13.31 -6.03 20.84
N ILE A 8 -12.84 -5.87 22.04
CA ILE A 8 -11.92 -4.79 22.32
C ILE A 8 -10.57 -4.99 21.66
N GLN A 9 -10.24 -6.20 21.31
CA GLN A 9 -8.99 -6.47 20.65
C GLN A 9 -9.01 -5.94 19.23
N ASP A 10 -7.88 -5.38 18.81
CA ASP A 10 -7.72 -4.97 17.44
C ASP A 10 -7.37 -6.19 16.59
N LEU A 11 -8.40 -6.78 16.03
CA LEU A 11 -8.26 -7.93 15.17
C LEU A 11 -8.29 -7.57 13.69
N ASP A 12 -8.56 -6.30 13.40
CA ASP A 12 -8.66 -5.85 12.02
C ASP A 12 -7.30 -5.48 11.48
N SER A 13 -7.00 -5.97 10.30
CA SER A 13 -5.81 -5.56 9.57
C SER A 13 -5.99 -4.15 9.03
N PRO A 14 -4.90 -3.43 8.76
CA PRO A 14 -5.01 -2.13 8.10
C PRO A 14 -5.77 -2.25 6.79
N MET A 15 -6.53 -1.23 6.45
CA MET A 15 -7.33 -1.22 5.23
C MET A 15 -6.59 -0.47 4.12
N ILE A 16 -6.38 -1.13 3.00
CA ILE A 16 -5.73 -0.55 1.83
C ILE A 16 -6.81 0.02 0.91
N LYS A 17 -6.72 1.30 0.59
CA LYS A 17 -7.71 2.00 -0.22
C LYS A 17 -7.06 2.85 -1.29
N ASN A 18 -7.85 3.21 -2.30
CA ASN A 18 -7.47 4.24 -3.27
C ASN A 18 -6.06 4.10 -3.82
N THR A 19 -5.77 2.94 -4.35
CA THR A 19 -4.45 2.69 -4.92
C THR A 19 -4.31 3.33 -6.30
N ILE A 20 -3.13 3.88 -6.55
CA ILE A 20 -2.70 4.30 -7.89
C ILE A 20 -1.34 3.61 -8.10
N PRO A 21 -1.21 2.73 -9.08
CA PRO A 21 -2.20 2.32 -10.06
C PRO A 21 -3.30 1.45 -9.48
N GLY A 22 -4.43 1.39 -10.18
CA GLY A 22 -5.49 0.44 -9.85
C GLY A 22 -5.23 -0.90 -10.50
N ASN A 23 -5.79 -1.97 -9.93
CA ASN A 23 -5.64 -3.30 -10.49
C ASN A 23 -6.32 -3.38 -11.86
N GLY A 24 -5.59 -3.86 -12.86
CA GLY A 24 -6.09 -3.91 -14.24
C GLY A 24 -6.00 -2.58 -14.97
N GLY A 25 -5.40 -1.56 -14.36
CA GLY A 25 -5.31 -0.24 -14.95
C GLY A 25 -4.34 -0.17 -16.12
N ARG A 26 -4.57 0.81 -17.00
CA ARG A 26 -3.68 1.11 -18.12
C ARG A 26 -3.33 2.57 -18.08
N TYR A 27 -2.06 2.89 -18.20
CA TYR A 27 -1.57 4.25 -18.04
C TYR A 27 -0.59 4.59 -19.15
N ASN A 28 -0.60 5.86 -19.57
CA ASN A 28 0.41 6.35 -20.51
C ASN A 28 1.75 6.47 -19.82
N GLN A 29 2.80 6.12 -20.52
CA GLN A 29 4.16 6.15 -19.98
C GLN A 29 4.51 7.53 -19.41
N GLN A 30 4.12 8.59 -20.07
CA GLN A 30 4.42 9.95 -19.63
C GLN A 30 3.52 10.43 -18.50
N GLY A 31 2.34 9.84 -18.37
CA GLY A 31 1.38 10.26 -17.36
C GLY A 31 1.48 9.51 -16.05
N PHE A 32 2.18 8.38 -16.02
CA PHE A 32 2.29 7.58 -14.82
C PHE A 32 3.66 7.77 -14.20
N ASN A 33 3.72 8.55 -13.12
CA ASN A 33 4.99 8.91 -12.50
C ASN A 33 5.06 8.63 -11.00
N LYS A 34 4.02 8.09 -10.41
CA LYS A 34 4.05 7.80 -8.97
C LYS A 34 3.12 6.66 -8.60
N ILE A 35 3.41 6.04 -7.46
CA ILE A 35 2.53 5.10 -6.79
C ILE A 35 1.95 5.82 -5.58
N SER A 36 0.65 5.68 -5.35
CA SER A 36 -0.01 6.25 -4.19
C SER A 36 -0.97 5.22 -3.60
N ILE A 37 -0.88 4.99 -2.30
CA ILE A 37 -1.69 4.01 -1.60
C ILE A 37 -2.18 4.63 -0.31
N GLN A 38 -3.49 4.65 -0.11
CA GLN A 38 -4.08 5.11 1.14
C GLN A 38 -4.28 3.92 2.07
N VAL A 39 -3.87 4.07 3.32
CA VAL A 39 -3.97 3.01 4.32
C VAL A 39 -4.65 3.56 5.56
N GLU A 40 -5.60 2.82 6.09
CA GLU A 40 -6.28 3.19 7.33
C GLU A 40 -6.23 2.07 8.35
N ASP A 41 -6.07 2.44 9.62
CA ASP A 41 -6.20 1.54 10.74
C ASP A 41 -6.85 2.33 11.88
N TYR A 42 -7.98 1.83 12.36
CA TYR A 42 -8.80 2.59 13.31
C TYR A 42 -8.41 2.37 14.78
N LEU A 43 -7.78 1.26 15.10
CA LEU A 43 -7.59 0.90 16.49
C LEU A 43 -6.14 1.04 16.97
N SER A 44 -5.20 0.46 16.27
CA SER A 44 -3.82 0.48 16.72
C SER A 44 -2.94 1.47 15.97
N GLY A 45 -3.40 1.92 14.80
CA GLY A 45 -2.63 2.83 13.97
C GLY A 45 -1.46 2.14 13.27
N ILE A 46 -0.80 2.90 12.41
CA ILE A 46 0.32 2.41 11.62
C ILE A 46 1.55 3.21 12.00
N GLU A 47 2.63 2.52 12.27
CA GLU A 47 3.88 3.19 12.55
C GLU A 47 4.50 3.69 11.25
N SER A 48 5.05 4.90 11.30
CA SER A 48 5.67 5.52 10.13
C SER A 48 7.13 5.13 9.99
N THR A 49 7.42 3.85 10.11
CA THR A 49 8.77 3.32 9.96
C THR A 49 8.83 2.42 8.73
N GLU A 50 10.03 2.26 8.19
CA GLU A 50 10.22 1.41 7.03
C GLU A 50 9.80 -0.03 7.27
N SER A 51 9.91 -0.50 8.52
CA SER A 51 9.56 -1.87 8.85
C SER A 51 8.05 -2.14 8.80
N SER A 52 7.23 -1.09 8.73
CA SER A 52 5.77 -1.24 8.65
C SER A 52 5.26 -1.46 7.24
N PHE A 53 6.07 -1.19 6.24
CA PHE A 53 5.65 -1.24 4.85
C PHE A 53 6.65 -2.01 4.00
N ASP A 54 6.12 -2.81 3.09
CA ASP A 54 6.91 -3.44 2.04
C ASP A 54 6.26 -3.10 0.70
N LEU A 55 7.01 -2.49 -0.19
CA LEU A 55 6.55 -2.13 -1.52
C LEU A 55 7.52 -2.67 -2.54
N LEU A 56 7.01 -3.51 -3.44
CA LEU A 56 7.81 -4.11 -4.49
C LEU A 56 7.19 -3.83 -5.85
N LEU A 57 8.03 -3.45 -6.80
CA LEU A 57 7.64 -3.29 -8.19
C LEU A 57 8.40 -4.31 -9.02
N ASN A 58 7.67 -5.24 -9.64
CA ASN A 58 8.27 -6.33 -10.41
C ASN A 58 9.35 -7.06 -9.60
N GLU A 59 9.03 -7.32 -8.32
CA GLU A 59 9.88 -8.01 -7.36
C GLU A 59 11.09 -7.21 -6.88
N LYS A 60 11.15 -5.92 -7.22
CA LYS A 60 12.22 -5.04 -6.77
C LYS A 60 11.71 -4.16 -5.63
N ILE A 61 12.45 -4.13 -4.53
CA ILE A 61 12.07 -3.36 -3.35
C ILE A 61 12.19 -1.86 -3.63
N LEU A 62 11.13 -1.13 -3.25
CA LEU A 62 11.09 0.32 -3.30
C LEU A 62 10.97 0.86 -1.88
N TYR A 63 11.36 2.11 -1.68
CA TYR A 63 11.32 2.77 -0.38
C TYR A 63 10.36 3.97 -0.45
N PRO A 64 9.08 3.77 -0.13
CA PRO A 64 8.10 4.84 -0.22
C PRO A 64 8.15 5.79 0.98
N SER A 65 7.53 6.95 0.81
CA SER A 65 7.31 7.90 1.90
C SER A 65 5.90 7.72 2.44
N TYR A 66 5.73 7.91 3.75
CA TYR A 66 4.44 7.85 4.40
C TYR A 66 4.06 9.22 4.96
N GLN A 67 2.85 9.68 4.65
CA GLN A 67 2.30 10.92 5.18
C GLN A 67 1.23 10.60 6.21
N PRO A 68 1.52 10.73 7.51
CA PRO A 68 0.58 10.29 8.55
C PRO A 68 -0.76 11.02 8.55
N ILE A 69 -0.75 12.31 8.25
CA ILE A 69 -1.98 13.10 8.26
C ILE A 69 -2.94 12.66 7.18
N LYS A 70 -2.43 12.43 5.98
CA LYS A 70 -3.24 11.98 4.85
C LYS A 70 -3.36 10.48 4.78
N LYS A 71 -2.57 9.76 5.57
CA LYS A 71 -2.51 8.30 5.58
C LYS A 71 -2.19 7.73 4.19
N ILE A 72 -1.29 8.39 3.49
CA ILE A 72 -0.91 8.02 2.14
C ILE A 72 0.55 7.61 2.09
N ILE A 73 0.80 6.47 1.45
CA ILE A 73 2.13 6.00 1.13
C ILE A 73 2.35 6.31 -0.34
N SER A 74 3.45 6.98 -0.66
CA SER A 74 3.73 7.38 -2.02
C SER A 74 5.17 7.13 -2.42
N TYR A 75 5.35 6.87 -3.70
CA TYR A 75 6.67 6.70 -4.30
C TYR A 75 6.69 7.38 -5.67
N ASN A 76 7.64 8.27 -5.88
CA ASN A 76 7.78 8.97 -7.14
C ASN A 76 8.88 8.34 -7.97
N PHE A 77 8.59 8.07 -9.24
CA PHE A 77 9.58 7.51 -10.15
C PHE A 77 10.50 8.58 -10.68
N GLU A 78 11.79 8.30 -10.72
CA GLU A 78 12.75 9.20 -11.34
C GLU A 78 12.67 9.14 -12.87
N LYS A 79 12.33 7.96 -13.38
CA LYS A 79 12.20 7.73 -14.82
C LYS A 79 10.90 7.01 -15.10
N PRO A 80 10.28 7.25 -16.27
CA PRO A 80 9.07 6.53 -16.64
C PRO A 80 9.31 5.03 -16.68
N LEU A 81 8.29 4.26 -16.33
CA LEU A 81 8.34 2.81 -16.46
C LEU A 81 8.30 2.41 -17.92
N LYS A 82 8.86 1.28 -18.22
CA LYS A 82 8.81 0.72 -19.57
C LYS A 82 7.39 0.33 -19.93
N LYS A 83 7.06 0.39 -21.20
CA LYS A 83 5.77 -0.11 -21.70
C LYS A 83 5.66 -1.60 -21.48
N GLY A 84 4.48 -2.04 -21.13
CA GLY A 84 4.20 -3.45 -20.87
C GLY A 84 3.55 -3.67 -19.53
N SER A 85 3.48 -4.93 -19.12
CA SER A 85 2.83 -5.33 -17.88
C SER A 85 3.77 -5.16 -16.69
N HIS A 86 3.18 -4.70 -15.58
CA HIS A 86 3.91 -4.51 -14.33
C HIS A 86 3.10 -5.05 -13.17
N LYS A 87 3.80 -5.37 -12.07
CA LYS A 87 3.18 -5.90 -10.86
C LYS A 87 3.70 -5.11 -9.66
N ILE A 88 2.77 -4.69 -8.80
CA ILE A 88 3.10 -4.09 -7.52
C ILE A 88 2.62 -5.02 -6.42
N GLU A 89 3.49 -5.26 -5.44
CA GLU A 89 3.13 -5.99 -4.22
C GLU A 89 3.32 -5.05 -3.04
N PHE A 90 2.29 -4.91 -2.23
CA PHE A 90 2.31 -4.01 -1.09
C PHE A 90 1.84 -4.74 0.15
N LYS A 91 2.59 -4.58 1.25
CA LYS A 91 2.22 -5.08 2.57
C LYS A 91 2.31 -3.96 3.57
N VAL A 92 1.40 -3.97 4.54
CA VAL A 92 1.42 -3.01 5.64
C VAL A 92 1.07 -3.74 6.93
N ARG A 93 1.74 -3.37 8.01
CA ARG A 93 1.51 -3.91 9.34
C ARG A 93 1.17 -2.78 10.29
N ASP A 94 0.25 -3.03 11.21
CA ASP A 94 -0.07 -2.09 12.27
C ASP A 94 0.73 -2.41 13.54
N ARG A 95 0.47 -1.63 14.60
CA ARG A 95 1.19 -1.81 15.87
C ARG A 95 0.87 -3.14 16.57
N MET A 96 -0.28 -3.70 16.27
CA MET A 96 -0.68 -4.99 16.82
C MET A 96 -0.22 -6.15 15.94
N ASN A 97 0.62 -5.84 14.96
CA ASN A 97 1.18 -6.81 14.02
C ASN A 97 0.13 -7.48 13.12
N ASN A 98 -1.01 -6.85 12.94
CA ASN A 98 -1.96 -7.26 11.92
C ASN A 98 -1.44 -6.81 10.56
N GLU A 99 -1.55 -7.66 9.57
CA GLU A 99 -0.97 -7.42 8.26
C GLU A 99 -2.02 -7.46 7.16
N SER A 100 -1.91 -6.54 6.22
CA SER A 100 -2.69 -6.57 4.98
C SER A 100 -1.73 -6.53 3.80
N SER A 101 -2.12 -7.19 2.73
CA SER A 101 -1.32 -7.18 1.51
C SER A 101 -2.21 -7.02 0.30
N GLU A 102 -1.64 -6.45 -0.75
CA GLU A 102 -2.33 -6.25 -2.02
C GLU A 102 -1.36 -6.46 -3.16
N THR A 103 -1.82 -7.15 -4.19
CA THR A 103 -1.06 -7.31 -5.43
C THR A 103 -1.82 -6.62 -6.53
N ILE A 104 -1.15 -5.72 -7.24
CA ILE A 104 -1.78 -4.89 -8.28
C ILE A 104 -1.07 -5.16 -9.60
N TYR A 105 -1.85 -5.53 -10.60
CA TYR A 105 -1.35 -5.71 -11.96
C TYR A 105 -1.82 -4.54 -12.81
N PHE A 106 -0.92 -3.92 -13.54
CA PHE A 106 -1.24 -2.81 -14.41
C PHE A 106 -0.34 -2.80 -15.64
N SER A 107 -0.67 -1.98 -16.60
CA SER A 107 0.09 -1.90 -17.86
C SER A 107 0.42 -0.45 -18.19
N ILE A 108 1.58 -0.27 -18.78
CA ILE A 108 2.00 1.01 -19.36
C ILE A 108 1.87 0.87 -20.88
N ILE A 109 1.11 1.77 -21.45
CA ILE A 109 0.80 1.73 -22.88
C ILE A 109 1.49 2.86 -23.66
#